data_e26f2087c9995621b1a57cf7616eed47
#
_entry.id   e26f2087c9995621b1a57cf7616eed47
#
_cell.length_a   1.000
_cell.length_b   1.000
_cell.length_c   1.000
_cell.angle_alpha   90.00
_cell.angle_beta   90.00
_cell.angle_gamma   90.00
#
_symmetry.space_group_name_H-M   'P 1'
#
loop_
_entity.id
_entity.type
_entity.pdbx_description
1 polymer ?
#
loop_
_entity_poly.entity_id
_entity_poly.type
_entity_poly.pdbx_seq_one_letter_code
_entity_poly.pdbx_strand_id
1 'polypeptide(L)'
;VLFASLVDDPEEHFPPEAARRERERLFDLLERLVNWDHVKDPQEALDPRKGVVAEAQYEIAKSLAQSLGKTPPASLNDREAIAALLEEAPPVLDPFAGGGTIPLEAQRLGLRAYASDLNPVAVLINKALVEIPPRFLGLLPVNPEYRAKAREGEALPGAKGLAWDVRHYGAWVREEARRRIGHLYPDLNGETVIAWLWARTVTCPSPGCRAETPLVRSFWLSKKKGREAFVVPEVRSGQVFFRVERGGEPPVEGTVNRKGARCL
;
A
#
# COMPACT_ATOMS: atom_id res chain seq x y z
N VAL A 1 9.08 -3.44 -13.88
CA VAL A 1 9.63 -4.80 -14.06
C VAL A 1 8.71 -5.63 -14.94
N LEU A 2 7.45 -5.97 -14.53
CA LEU A 2 6.53 -6.83 -15.27
C LEU A 2 6.33 -6.40 -16.73
N PHE A 3 6.04 -5.10 -16.95
CA PHE A 3 5.89 -4.54 -18.29
C PHE A 3 7.14 -4.78 -19.14
N ALA A 4 8.31 -4.41 -18.62
CA ALA A 4 9.58 -4.54 -19.35
C ALA A 4 10.03 -5.99 -19.59
N SER A 5 9.47 -6.97 -18.86
CA SER A 5 9.78 -8.39 -19.07
C SER A 5 8.83 -9.09 -20.04
N LEU A 6 7.75 -8.42 -20.47
CA LEU A 6 6.71 -8.98 -21.33
C LEU A 6 6.57 -8.25 -22.68
N VAL A 7 7.28 -7.14 -22.84
CA VAL A 7 7.33 -6.37 -24.10
C VAL A 7 8.66 -6.64 -24.78
N ASP A 8 8.62 -7.04 -26.03
CA ASP A 8 9.81 -7.38 -26.83
C ASP A 8 10.70 -6.15 -27.03
N ASP A 9 12.01 -6.38 -27.11
CA ASP A 9 12.94 -5.31 -27.49
C ASP A 9 12.71 -4.92 -28.96
N PRO A 10 12.49 -3.63 -29.26
CA PRO A 10 12.29 -3.19 -30.63
C PRO A 10 13.41 -3.57 -31.61
N GLU A 11 14.65 -3.80 -31.14
CA GLU A 11 15.76 -4.22 -32.00
C GLU A 11 15.55 -5.59 -32.63
N GLU A 12 14.70 -6.44 -32.05
CA GLU A 12 14.36 -7.75 -32.62
C GLU A 12 13.47 -7.64 -33.87
N HIS A 13 12.77 -6.52 -34.03
CA HIS A 13 11.71 -6.38 -35.05
C HIS A 13 11.88 -5.19 -36.00
N PHE A 14 12.75 -4.21 -35.68
CA PHE A 14 12.88 -2.96 -36.43
C PHE A 14 14.34 -2.67 -36.80
N PRO A 15 14.58 -1.92 -37.92
CA PRO A 15 15.89 -1.36 -38.20
C PRO A 15 16.36 -0.40 -37.10
N PRO A 16 17.68 -0.18 -36.92
CA PRO A 16 18.23 0.51 -35.75
C PRO A 16 17.61 1.87 -35.41
N GLU A 17 17.36 2.70 -36.41
CA GLU A 17 16.74 4.04 -36.15
C GLU A 17 15.27 3.94 -35.75
N ALA A 18 14.51 3.02 -36.33
CA ALA A 18 13.12 2.78 -36.00
C ALA A 18 13.01 2.10 -34.59
N ALA A 19 13.89 1.16 -34.32
CA ALA A 19 14.00 0.51 -33.01
C ALA A 19 14.27 1.52 -31.88
N ARG A 20 15.16 2.48 -32.12
CA ARG A 20 15.47 3.54 -31.14
C ARG A 20 14.25 4.39 -30.83
N ARG A 21 13.51 4.84 -31.84
CA ARG A 21 12.29 5.64 -31.64
C ARG A 21 11.22 4.85 -30.90
N GLU A 22 11.05 3.59 -31.26
CA GLU A 22 10.05 2.73 -30.59
C GLU A 22 10.43 2.46 -29.15
N ARG A 23 11.72 2.26 -28.84
CA ARG A 23 12.22 2.12 -27.47
C ARG A 23 11.97 3.40 -26.65
N GLU A 24 12.22 4.58 -27.23
CA GLU A 24 11.93 5.87 -26.57
C GLU A 24 10.43 5.99 -26.27
N ARG A 25 9.54 5.59 -27.17
CA ARG A 25 8.09 5.56 -26.95
C ARG A 25 7.69 4.60 -25.83
N LEU A 26 8.28 3.40 -25.78
CA LEU A 26 8.01 2.42 -24.73
C LEU A 26 8.53 2.88 -23.35
N PHE A 27 9.65 3.59 -23.31
CA PHE A 27 10.15 4.18 -22.06
C PHE A 27 9.25 5.34 -21.59
N ASP A 28 8.72 6.17 -22.47
CA ASP A 28 7.72 7.18 -22.10
C ASP A 28 6.46 6.54 -21.52
N LEU A 29 5.98 5.48 -22.16
CA LEU A 29 4.84 4.72 -21.63
C LEU A 29 5.15 4.14 -20.23
N LEU A 30 6.33 3.55 -20.04
CA LEU A 30 6.75 3.02 -18.75
C LEU A 30 6.85 4.11 -17.68
N GLU A 31 7.40 5.28 -18.02
CA GLU A 31 7.48 6.41 -17.10
C GLU A 31 6.07 6.87 -16.67
N ARG A 32 5.15 7.02 -17.62
CA ARG A 32 3.74 7.34 -17.32
C ARG A 32 3.05 6.26 -16.48
N LEU A 33 3.36 4.98 -16.70
CA LEU A 33 2.78 3.86 -15.99
C LEU A 33 3.21 3.80 -14.50
N VAL A 34 4.45 4.20 -14.18
CA VAL A 34 5.02 4.14 -12.83
C VAL A 34 4.95 5.46 -12.08
N ASN A 35 4.69 6.57 -12.76
CA ASN A 35 4.66 7.89 -12.16
C ASN A 35 3.31 8.14 -11.45
N TRP A 36 3.35 8.26 -10.12
CA TRP A 36 2.18 8.54 -9.29
C TRP A 36 1.54 9.90 -9.57
N ASP A 37 2.30 10.87 -10.08
CA ASP A 37 1.75 12.18 -10.45
C ASP A 37 0.84 12.13 -11.67
N HIS A 38 1.02 11.15 -12.56
CA HIS A 38 0.13 10.89 -13.70
C HIS A 38 -1.12 10.08 -13.30
N VAL A 39 -1.15 9.50 -12.11
CA VAL A 39 -2.31 8.77 -11.55
C VAL A 39 -3.18 9.69 -10.69
N LYS A 40 -3.14 11.01 -10.91
CA LYS A 40 -3.98 12.00 -10.18
C LYS A 40 -5.46 11.72 -10.31
N ASP A 41 -5.89 11.16 -11.44
CA ASP A 41 -7.22 10.60 -11.60
C ASP A 41 -7.12 9.08 -11.85
N PRO A 42 -7.36 8.25 -10.81
CA PRO A 42 -7.39 6.80 -10.98
C PRO A 42 -8.40 6.33 -12.03
N GLN A 43 -9.47 7.07 -12.25
CA GLN A 43 -10.48 6.71 -13.26
C GLN A 43 -9.95 6.92 -14.67
N GLU A 44 -9.20 7.99 -14.91
CA GLU A 44 -8.60 8.24 -16.21
C GLU A 44 -7.46 7.25 -16.52
N ALA A 45 -6.61 6.96 -15.53
CA ALA A 45 -5.51 5.98 -15.68
C ALA A 45 -6.02 4.56 -15.97
N LEU A 46 -7.18 4.22 -15.43
CA LEU A 46 -7.84 2.91 -15.59
C LEU A 46 -8.89 2.90 -16.72
N ASP A 47 -9.07 4.00 -17.47
CA ASP A 47 -10.00 4.02 -18.61
C ASP A 47 -9.57 2.96 -19.65
N PRO A 48 -10.42 1.95 -19.91
CA PRO A 48 -10.04 0.84 -20.80
C PRO A 48 -9.85 1.27 -22.27
N ARG A 49 -10.22 2.50 -22.63
CA ARG A 49 -10.15 2.99 -24.00
C ARG A 49 -8.93 3.89 -24.26
N LYS A 50 -8.41 4.57 -23.24
CA LYS A 50 -7.37 5.59 -23.41
C LYS A 50 -6.39 5.71 -22.23
N GLY A 51 -6.63 4.95 -21.17
CA GLY A 51 -5.78 5.02 -19.97
C GLY A 51 -4.40 4.39 -20.20
N VAL A 52 -3.40 4.87 -19.47
CA VAL A 52 -2.02 4.37 -19.56
C VAL A 52 -1.92 2.85 -19.32
N VAL A 53 -2.80 2.30 -18.46
CA VAL A 53 -2.88 0.86 -18.22
C VAL A 53 -3.36 0.12 -19.46
N ALA A 54 -4.34 0.68 -20.19
CA ALA A 54 -4.84 0.06 -21.42
C ALA A 54 -3.77 0.08 -22.53
N GLU A 55 -2.98 1.15 -22.62
CA GLU A 55 -1.83 1.22 -23.54
C GLU A 55 -0.79 0.13 -23.19
N ALA A 56 -0.45 -0.03 -21.90
CA ALA A 56 0.49 -1.06 -21.46
C ALA A 56 -0.03 -2.48 -21.74
N GLN A 57 -1.32 -2.75 -21.50
CA GLN A 57 -1.96 -4.02 -21.84
C GLN A 57 -1.90 -4.32 -23.36
N TYR A 58 -2.12 -3.30 -24.18
CA TYR A 58 -2.02 -3.44 -25.63
C TYR A 58 -0.61 -3.81 -26.09
N GLU A 59 0.42 -3.15 -25.58
CA GLU A 59 1.82 -3.47 -25.95
C GLU A 59 2.22 -4.87 -25.50
N ILE A 60 1.83 -5.29 -24.28
CA ILE A 60 2.05 -6.66 -23.83
C ILE A 60 1.34 -7.66 -24.73
N ALA A 61 0.07 -7.43 -25.07
CA ALA A 61 -0.70 -8.33 -25.93
C ALA A 61 -0.10 -8.42 -27.34
N LYS A 62 0.44 -7.31 -27.87
CA LYS A 62 1.13 -7.27 -29.16
C LYS A 62 2.39 -8.14 -29.16
N SER A 63 3.25 -8.02 -28.15
CA SER A 63 4.45 -8.87 -28.00
C SER A 63 4.09 -10.33 -27.79
N LEU A 64 3.08 -10.64 -26.98
CA LEU A 64 2.57 -12.00 -26.81
C LEU A 64 2.05 -12.61 -28.13
N ALA A 65 1.32 -11.85 -28.92
CA ALA A 65 0.84 -12.32 -30.21
C ALA A 65 2.00 -12.70 -31.13
N GLN A 66 3.06 -11.89 -31.17
CA GLN A 66 4.26 -12.17 -31.95
C GLN A 66 4.93 -13.45 -31.45
N SER A 67 5.18 -13.59 -30.16
CA SER A 67 5.80 -14.76 -29.54
C SER A 67 4.99 -16.05 -29.76
N LEU A 68 3.66 -15.94 -29.77
CA LEU A 68 2.74 -17.07 -29.96
C LEU A 68 2.41 -17.37 -31.43
N GLY A 69 2.93 -16.59 -32.38
CA GLY A 69 2.60 -16.70 -33.81
C GLY A 69 1.12 -16.38 -34.11
N LYS A 70 0.50 -15.49 -33.33
CA LYS A 70 -0.89 -15.07 -33.47
C LYS A 70 -1.01 -13.68 -34.09
N THR A 71 -2.21 -13.36 -34.52
CA THR A 71 -2.50 -12.01 -35.04
C THR A 71 -2.53 -11.02 -33.86
N PRO A 72 -1.74 -9.93 -33.90
CA PRO A 72 -1.77 -8.88 -32.88
C PRO A 72 -3.11 -8.15 -32.90
N PRO A 73 -3.53 -7.52 -31.77
CA PRO A 73 -4.73 -6.72 -31.71
C PRO A 73 -4.65 -5.57 -32.72
N ALA A 74 -5.76 -5.30 -33.42
CA ALA A 74 -5.80 -4.28 -34.46
C ALA A 74 -5.58 -2.86 -33.92
N SER A 75 -5.99 -2.59 -32.69
CA SER A 75 -5.83 -1.31 -32.01
C SER A 75 -6.06 -1.44 -30.51
N LEU A 76 -5.83 -0.37 -29.77
CA LEU A 76 -6.16 -0.24 -28.33
C LEU A 76 -7.64 -0.53 -28.02
N ASN A 77 -8.53 -0.31 -28.98
CA ASN A 77 -9.97 -0.54 -28.80
C ASN A 77 -10.39 -2.01 -29.00
N ASP A 78 -9.51 -2.85 -29.49
CA ASP A 78 -9.75 -4.29 -29.66
C ASP A 78 -9.58 -5.05 -28.33
N ARG A 79 -10.45 -4.71 -27.37
CA ARG A 79 -10.35 -5.16 -25.98
C ARG A 79 -10.52 -6.66 -25.82
N GLU A 80 -11.30 -7.29 -26.69
CA GLU A 80 -11.50 -8.74 -26.64
C GLU A 80 -10.24 -9.48 -27.07
N ALA A 81 -9.59 -9.08 -28.16
CA ALA A 81 -8.32 -9.69 -28.59
C ALA A 81 -7.20 -9.43 -27.59
N ILE A 82 -7.12 -8.22 -26.99
CA ILE A 82 -6.15 -7.90 -25.94
C ILE A 82 -6.37 -8.83 -24.74
N ALA A 83 -7.59 -8.94 -24.23
CA ALA A 83 -7.90 -9.78 -23.07
C ALA A 83 -7.58 -11.26 -23.31
N ALA A 84 -7.97 -11.79 -24.50
CA ALA A 84 -7.69 -13.16 -24.87
C ALA A 84 -6.18 -13.48 -24.90
N LEU A 85 -5.37 -12.57 -25.43
CA LEU A 85 -3.91 -12.74 -25.47
C LEU A 85 -3.29 -12.66 -24.06
N LEU A 86 -3.75 -11.72 -23.21
CA LEU A 86 -3.27 -11.59 -21.85
C LEU A 86 -3.60 -12.82 -20.98
N GLU A 87 -4.74 -13.50 -21.24
CA GLU A 87 -5.07 -14.76 -20.58
C GLU A 87 -4.11 -15.90 -20.93
N GLU A 88 -3.49 -15.85 -22.11
CA GLU A 88 -2.48 -16.84 -22.55
C GLU A 88 -1.08 -16.56 -22.03
N ALA A 89 -0.86 -15.36 -21.46
CA ALA A 89 0.41 -15.02 -20.86
C ALA A 89 0.80 -16.01 -19.74
N PRO A 90 2.09 -16.34 -19.60
CA PRO A 90 2.56 -17.09 -18.46
C PRO A 90 2.14 -16.41 -17.15
N PRO A 91 1.61 -17.15 -16.16
CA PRO A 91 1.22 -16.54 -14.91
C PRO A 91 2.43 -16.03 -14.13
N VAL A 92 2.26 -14.91 -13.45
CA VAL A 92 3.27 -14.34 -12.55
C VAL A 92 3.20 -15.09 -11.21
N LEU A 93 4.33 -15.58 -10.72
CA LEU A 93 4.45 -16.21 -9.40
C LEU A 93 5.27 -15.31 -8.47
N ASP A 94 4.68 -14.94 -7.33
CA ASP A 94 5.36 -14.25 -6.25
C ASP A 94 5.35 -15.13 -4.97
N PRO A 95 6.44 -15.87 -4.68
CA PRO A 95 6.50 -16.76 -3.52
C PRO A 95 6.74 -16.03 -2.20
N PHE A 96 7.03 -14.73 -2.20
CA PHE A 96 7.29 -13.89 -1.04
C PHE A 96 6.51 -12.57 -1.14
N ALA A 97 5.19 -12.68 -1.32
CA ALA A 97 4.33 -11.60 -1.77
C ALA A 97 4.25 -10.40 -0.82
N GLY A 98 4.54 -10.58 0.49
CA GLY A 98 4.51 -9.48 1.46
C GLY A 98 3.24 -8.65 1.38
N GLY A 99 3.36 -7.37 1.03
CA GLY A 99 2.22 -6.46 0.84
C GLY A 99 1.42 -6.66 -0.45
N GLY A 100 1.80 -7.59 -1.33
CA GLY A 100 1.03 -7.93 -2.54
C GLY A 100 1.24 -6.98 -3.72
N THR A 101 2.32 -6.22 -3.76
CA THR A 101 2.56 -5.23 -4.85
C THR A 101 2.69 -5.92 -6.21
N ILE A 102 3.46 -7.00 -6.31
CA ILE A 102 3.68 -7.71 -7.59
C ILE A 102 2.37 -8.32 -8.11
N PRO A 103 1.61 -9.12 -7.33
CA PRO A 103 0.35 -9.67 -7.81
C PRO A 103 -0.70 -8.60 -8.11
N LEU A 104 -0.73 -7.48 -7.39
CA LEU A 104 -1.62 -6.35 -7.66
C LEU A 104 -1.28 -5.70 -9.01
N GLU A 105 0.00 -5.44 -9.29
CA GLU A 105 0.44 -4.88 -10.57
C GLU A 105 0.22 -5.85 -11.74
N ALA A 106 0.44 -7.16 -11.53
CA ALA A 106 0.12 -8.16 -12.53
C ALA A 106 -1.37 -8.14 -12.88
N GLN A 107 -2.25 -8.10 -11.88
CA GLN A 107 -3.70 -8.00 -12.08
C GLN A 107 -4.09 -6.68 -12.80
N ARG A 108 -3.46 -5.56 -12.45
CA ARG A 108 -3.66 -4.28 -13.13
C ARG A 108 -3.30 -4.35 -14.62
N LEU A 109 -2.27 -5.10 -14.97
CA LEU A 109 -1.86 -5.35 -16.35
C LEU A 109 -2.68 -6.45 -17.05
N GLY A 110 -3.69 -7.03 -16.40
CA GLY A 110 -4.53 -8.09 -16.96
C GLY A 110 -3.90 -9.49 -16.93
N LEU A 111 -2.82 -9.66 -16.16
CA LEU A 111 -2.09 -10.93 -16.07
C LEU A 111 -2.59 -11.77 -14.89
N ARG A 112 -2.53 -13.10 -15.04
CA ARG A 112 -2.77 -14.02 -13.93
C ARG A 112 -1.61 -13.98 -12.96
N ALA A 113 -1.90 -13.96 -11.65
CA ALA A 113 -0.87 -13.96 -10.62
C ALA A 113 -1.18 -15.00 -9.54
N TYR A 114 -0.13 -15.65 -9.06
CA TYR A 114 -0.13 -16.51 -7.88
C TYR A 114 0.78 -15.90 -6.83
N ALA A 115 0.28 -15.78 -5.62
CA ALA A 115 1.00 -15.17 -4.51
C ALA A 115 1.00 -16.13 -3.31
N SER A 116 2.13 -16.24 -2.63
CA SER A 116 2.26 -16.95 -1.37
C SER A 116 3.16 -16.19 -0.39
N ASP A 117 2.96 -16.43 0.90
CA ASP A 117 3.81 -15.90 1.95
C ASP A 117 3.70 -16.80 3.20
N LEU A 118 4.78 -16.90 3.97
CA LEU A 118 4.77 -17.60 5.26
C LEU A 118 4.07 -16.80 6.36
N ASN A 119 4.00 -15.48 6.22
CA ASN A 119 3.35 -14.61 7.17
C ASN A 119 1.84 -14.55 6.91
N PRO A 120 0.97 -15.03 7.82
CA PRO A 120 -0.47 -15.01 7.63
C PRO A 120 -1.05 -13.61 7.49
N VAL A 121 -0.39 -12.57 8.02
CA VAL A 121 -0.79 -11.17 7.81
C VAL A 121 -0.60 -10.77 6.35
N ALA A 122 0.52 -11.15 5.73
CA ALA A 122 0.78 -10.93 4.31
C ALA A 122 -0.27 -11.63 3.45
N VAL A 123 -0.60 -12.89 3.75
CA VAL A 123 -1.66 -13.65 3.06
C VAL A 123 -3.01 -12.92 3.15
N LEU A 124 -3.37 -12.40 4.34
CA LEU A 124 -4.61 -11.65 4.53
C LEU A 124 -4.63 -10.34 3.72
N ILE A 125 -3.50 -9.61 3.69
CA ILE A 125 -3.35 -8.39 2.89
C ILE A 125 -3.56 -8.71 1.40
N ASN A 126 -2.87 -9.74 0.87
CA ASN A 126 -3.02 -10.16 -0.52
C ASN A 126 -4.48 -10.53 -0.86
N LYS A 127 -5.15 -11.29 0.01
CA LYS A 127 -6.57 -11.60 -0.19
C LYS A 127 -7.45 -10.34 -0.24
N ALA A 128 -7.21 -9.40 0.67
CA ALA A 128 -7.99 -8.16 0.75
C ALA A 128 -7.77 -7.25 -0.48
N LEU A 129 -6.57 -7.23 -1.06
CA LEU A 129 -6.23 -6.34 -2.18
C LEU A 129 -6.50 -6.99 -3.55
N VAL A 130 -6.21 -8.27 -3.71
CA VAL A 130 -6.13 -8.92 -5.02
C VAL A 130 -7.27 -9.91 -5.25
N GLU A 131 -7.66 -10.69 -4.24
CA GLU A 131 -8.65 -11.76 -4.39
C GLU A 131 -10.08 -11.28 -4.14
N ILE A 132 -10.31 -10.51 -3.08
CA ILE A 132 -11.67 -10.12 -2.67
C ILE A 132 -12.31 -9.10 -3.62
N PRO A 133 -11.67 -7.97 -3.99
CA PRO A 133 -12.33 -6.93 -4.77
C PRO A 133 -12.90 -7.41 -6.11
N PRO A 134 -12.21 -8.25 -6.90
CA PRO A 134 -12.76 -8.75 -8.17
C PRO A 134 -14.03 -9.59 -8.02
N ARG A 135 -14.20 -10.27 -6.88
CA ARG A 135 -15.38 -11.10 -6.62
C ARG A 135 -16.66 -10.28 -6.38
N PHE A 136 -16.49 -8.98 -6.10
CA PHE A 136 -17.58 -8.06 -5.78
C PHE A 136 -17.78 -6.99 -6.86
N LEU A 137 -17.24 -7.20 -8.06
CA LEU A 137 -17.44 -6.28 -9.18
C LEU A 137 -18.92 -6.21 -9.56
N GLY A 138 -19.44 -4.98 -9.65
CA GLY A 138 -20.83 -4.72 -10.03
C GLY A 138 -21.89 -5.13 -8.99
N LEU A 139 -21.49 -5.69 -7.84
CA LEU A 139 -22.45 -6.10 -6.81
C LEU A 139 -22.94 -4.90 -5.98
N LEU A 140 -24.21 -4.95 -5.61
CA LEU A 140 -24.81 -3.95 -4.73
C LEU A 140 -24.21 -4.04 -3.32
N PRO A 141 -24.09 -2.91 -2.60
CA PRO A 141 -23.64 -2.90 -1.23
C PRO A 141 -24.58 -3.67 -0.30
N VAL A 142 -24.05 -4.22 0.77
CA VAL A 142 -24.83 -4.89 1.83
C VAL A 142 -25.54 -3.88 2.71
N ASN A 143 -24.90 -2.72 2.96
CA ASN A 143 -25.49 -1.66 3.75
C ASN A 143 -26.82 -1.18 3.15
N PRO A 144 -27.93 -1.17 3.93
CA PRO A 144 -29.28 -0.85 3.40
C PRO A 144 -29.40 0.56 2.82
N GLU A 145 -28.75 1.55 3.44
CA GLU A 145 -28.79 2.95 3.01
C GLU A 145 -28.12 3.12 1.63
N TYR A 146 -26.91 2.60 1.48
CA TYR A 146 -26.19 2.67 0.21
C TYR A 146 -26.83 1.78 -0.86
N ARG A 147 -27.43 0.67 -0.44
CA ARG A 147 -28.19 -0.20 -1.35
C ARG A 147 -29.42 0.49 -1.93
N ALA A 148 -30.12 1.30 -1.13
CA ALA A 148 -31.22 2.11 -1.61
C ALA A 148 -30.76 3.13 -2.64
N LYS A 149 -29.70 3.90 -2.35
CA LYS A 149 -29.08 4.86 -3.29
C LYS A 149 -28.65 4.22 -4.61
N ALA A 150 -28.08 3.01 -4.55
CA ALA A 150 -27.66 2.27 -5.73
C ALA A 150 -28.85 1.81 -6.60
N ARG A 151 -29.99 1.48 -5.99
CA ARG A 151 -31.22 1.11 -6.71
C ARG A 151 -31.91 2.29 -7.39
N GLU A 152 -31.69 3.51 -6.91
CA GLU A 152 -32.21 4.75 -7.51
C GLU A 152 -31.47 5.16 -8.80
N GLY A 153 -30.56 4.33 -9.31
CA GLY A 153 -29.92 4.48 -10.62
C GLY A 153 -28.47 4.95 -10.59
N GLU A 154 -27.82 4.95 -9.43
CA GLU A 154 -26.38 5.23 -9.39
C GLU A 154 -25.59 4.05 -9.96
N ALA A 155 -24.83 4.30 -11.04
CA ALA A 155 -23.93 3.29 -11.61
C ALA A 155 -22.88 2.87 -10.58
N LEU A 156 -22.67 1.55 -10.44
CA LEU A 156 -21.65 0.96 -9.56
C LEU A 156 -20.50 0.36 -10.39
N PRO A 157 -19.60 1.21 -10.95
CA PRO A 157 -18.47 0.69 -11.69
C PRO A 157 -17.49 -0.01 -10.73
N GLY A 158 -16.88 -1.09 -11.22
CA GLY A 158 -15.91 -1.86 -10.45
C GLY A 158 -16.50 -2.40 -9.15
N ALA A 159 -15.75 -2.33 -8.05
CA ALA A 159 -16.17 -2.79 -6.71
C ALA A 159 -16.72 -1.63 -5.83
N LYS A 160 -17.41 -0.66 -6.40
CA LYS A 160 -17.94 0.52 -5.68
C LYS A 160 -18.86 0.14 -4.53
N GLY A 161 -19.71 -0.88 -4.71
CA GLY A 161 -20.58 -1.39 -3.64
C GLY A 161 -19.79 -1.89 -2.44
N LEU A 162 -18.75 -2.70 -2.66
CA LEU A 162 -17.83 -3.14 -1.60
C LEU A 162 -17.12 -1.96 -0.95
N ALA A 163 -16.65 -0.98 -1.73
CA ALA A 163 -15.96 0.20 -1.19
C ALA A 163 -16.87 1.03 -0.27
N TRP A 164 -18.16 1.13 -0.57
CA TRP A 164 -19.14 1.79 0.28
C TRP A 164 -19.35 1.04 1.60
N ASP A 165 -19.49 -0.29 1.53
CA ASP A 165 -19.62 -1.12 2.72
C ASP A 165 -18.40 -1.03 3.62
N VAL A 166 -17.18 -1.16 3.07
CA VAL A 166 -15.92 -1.03 3.83
C VAL A 166 -15.83 0.33 4.52
N ARG A 167 -16.19 1.41 3.82
CA ARG A 167 -16.19 2.77 4.40
C ARG A 167 -17.20 2.91 5.53
N HIS A 168 -18.42 2.42 5.32
CA HIS A 168 -19.49 2.50 6.32
C HIS A 168 -19.16 1.71 7.58
N TYR A 169 -18.86 0.42 7.42
CA TYR A 169 -18.55 -0.43 8.57
C TYR A 169 -17.22 -0.09 9.23
N GLY A 170 -16.24 0.40 8.46
CA GLY A 170 -14.99 0.94 9.00
C GLY A 170 -15.22 2.17 9.88
N ALA A 171 -16.08 3.08 9.46
CA ALA A 171 -16.48 4.23 10.28
C ALA A 171 -17.22 3.79 11.54
N TRP A 172 -18.14 2.85 11.42
CA TRP A 172 -18.86 2.29 12.57
C TRP A 172 -17.92 1.61 13.57
N VAL A 173 -16.98 0.78 13.12
CA VAL A 173 -15.98 0.13 13.98
C VAL A 173 -15.12 1.17 14.70
N ARG A 174 -14.70 2.23 13.99
CA ARG A 174 -13.91 3.32 14.57
C ARG A 174 -14.67 4.03 15.71
N GLU A 175 -15.93 4.40 15.50
CA GLU A 175 -16.73 5.07 16.52
C GLU A 175 -17.04 4.16 17.71
N GLU A 176 -17.31 2.89 17.47
CA GLU A 176 -17.54 1.91 18.53
C GLU A 176 -16.26 1.66 19.34
N ALA A 177 -15.11 1.57 18.69
CA ALA A 177 -13.81 1.49 19.36
C ALA A 177 -13.55 2.74 20.21
N ARG A 178 -13.80 3.94 19.64
CA ARG A 178 -13.67 5.20 20.38
C ARG A 178 -14.55 5.22 21.63
N ARG A 179 -15.79 4.77 21.53
CA ARG A 179 -16.72 4.67 22.67
C ARG A 179 -16.21 3.73 23.75
N ARG A 180 -15.63 2.57 23.37
CA ARG A 180 -15.18 1.55 24.32
C ARG A 180 -13.84 1.85 24.97
N ILE A 181 -12.87 2.28 24.18
CA ILE A 181 -11.48 2.41 24.62
C ILE A 181 -10.91 3.83 24.48
N GLY A 182 -11.70 4.81 24.00
CA GLY A 182 -11.23 6.19 23.81
C GLY A 182 -10.69 6.84 25.08
N HIS A 183 -11.25 6.49 26.24
CA HIS A 183 -10.77 6.97 27.54
C HIS A 183 -9.33 6.53 27.89
N LEU A 184 -8.80 5.49 27.21
CA LEU A 184 -7.41 5.04 27.36
C LEU A 184 -6.44 5.88 26.49
N TYR A 185 -6.98 6.76 25.63
CA TYR A 185 -6.23 7.60 24.70
C TYR A 185 -6.61 9.07 24.91
N PRO A 186 -6.18 9.68 26.04
CA PRO A 186 -6.58 11.04 26.36
C PRO A 186 -6.03 12.03 25.36
N ASP A 187 -6.84 13.02 25.02
CA ASP A 187 -6.40 14.16 24.24
C ASP A 187 -5.39 15.00 25.05
N LEU A 188 -4.35 15.49 24.38
CA LEU A 188 -3.34 16.35 24.98
C LEU A 188 -3.68 17.81 24.65
N ASN A 189 -4.22 18.52 25.63
CA ASN A 189 -4.48 19.97 25.54
C ASN A 189 -5.32 20.42 24.32
N GLY A 190 -6.24 19.56 23.84
CA GLY A 190 -7.07 19.84 22.68
C GLY A 190 -6.37 19.63 21.33
N GLU A 191 -5.12 19.16 21.33
CA GLU A 191 -4.41 18.77 20.11
C GLU A 191 -4.76 17.33 19.71
N THR A 192 -4.96 17.12 18.42
CA THR A 192 -5.16 15.76 17.88
C THR A 192 -3.89 14.94 17.98
N VAL A 193 -3.90 13.88 18.76
CA VAL A 193 -2.78 12.94 18.84
C VAL A 193 -2.74 12.10 17.56
N ILE A 194 -1.65 12.21 16.81
CA ILE A 194 -1.46 11.51 15.53
C ILE A 194 -0.71 10.17 15.67
N ALA A 195 -0.02 9.96 16.78
CA ALA A 195 0.71 8.72 17.05
C ALA A 195 0.87 8.48 18.55
N TRP A 196 0.82 7.21 18.96
CA TRP A 196 1.06 6.75 20.31
C TRP A 196 2.27 5.81 20.29
N LEU A 197 3.30 6.15 21.06
CA LEU A 197 4.49 5.32 21.20
C LEU A 197 4.37 4.50 22.49
N TRP A 198 4.48 3.18 22.34
CA TRP A 198 4.39 2.24 23.44
C TRP A 198 5.78 1.72 23.82
N ALA A 199 6.09 1.73 25.09
CA ALA A 199 7.28 1.10 25.63
C ALA A 199 6.90 0.08 26.69
N ARG A 200 7.57 -1.06 26.73
CA ARG A 200 7.49 -1.97 27.88
C ARG A 200 8.23 -1.33 29.04
N THR A 201 7.73 -1.55 30.25
CA THR A 201 8.40 -1.12 31.48
C THR A 201 8.86 -2.31 32.29
N VAL A 202 9.87 -2.11 33.09
CA VAL A 202 10.33 -3.05 34.11
C VAL A 202 10.60 -2.31 35.42
N THR A 203 10.30 -2.92 36.54
CA THR A 203 10.67 -2.37 37.85
C THR A 203 12.17 -2.51 38.07
N CYS A 204 12.84 -1.42 38.44
CA CYS A 204 14.24 -1.45 38.78
C CYS A 204 14.51 -2.45 39.90
N PRO A 205 15.44 -3.41 39.75
CA PRO A 205 15.73 -4.43 40.76
C PRO A 205 16.44 -3.87 41.98
N SER A 206 16.98 -2.65 41.93
CA SER A 206 17.64 -2.03 43.08
C SER A 206 16.65 -1.75 44.21
N PRO A 207 16.88 -2.27 45.43
CA PRO A 207 15.96 -2.07 46.56
C PRO A 207 15.69 -0.61 46.93
N GLY A 208 16.67 0.27 46.69
CA GLY A 208 16.57 1.70 46.97
C GLY A 208 15.90 2.52 45.88
N CYS A 209 15.65 1.94 44.70
CA CYS A 209 15.07 2.64 43.56
C CYS A 209 13.63 2.23 43.28
N ARG A 210 13.41 0.97 42.87
CA ARG A 210 12.11 0.41 42.53
C ARG A 210 11.31 1.19 41.47
N ALA A 211 11.91 2.13 40.76
CA ALA A 211 11.24 2.91 39.74
C ALA A 211 10.87 2.07 38.52
N GLU A 212 9.71 2.35 37.95
CA GLU A 212 9.34 1.82 36.62
C GLU A 212 10.27 2.43 35.56
N THR A 213 11.01 1.57 34.86
CA THR A 213 11.96 1.98 33.83
C THR A 213 11.43 1.57 32.46
N PRO A 214 11.17 2.50 31.54
CA PRO A 214 10.77 2.17 30.17
C PRO A 214 11.93 1.56 29.40
N LEU A 215 11.66 0.48 28.66
CA LEU A 215 12.67 -0.20 27.83
C LEU A 215 12.67 0.39 26.43
N VAL A 216 13.45 1.42 26.19
CA VAL A 216 13.55 2.11 24.91
C VAL A 216 15.02 2.21 24.45
N ARG A 217 15.23 2.07 23.15
CA ARG A 217 16.57 2.22 22.55
C ARG A 217 16.99 3.67 22.39
N SER A 218 16.03 4.57 22.31
CA SER A 218 16.24 6.00 22.08
C SER A 218 15.03 6.78 22.52
N PHE A 219 15.26 7.98 23.03
CA PHE A 219 14.22 8.95 23.34
C PHE A 219 13.93 9.94 22.20
N TRP A 220 14.61 9.80 21.06
CA TRP A 220 14.33 10.62 19.89
C TRP A 220 12.97 10.30 19.29
N LEU A 221 12.17 11.33 19.02
CA LEU A 221 10.96 11.27 18.23
C LEU A 221 11.22 11.67 16.78
N SER A 222 12.08 12.67 16.56
CA SER A 222 12.51 13.12 15.25
C SER A 222 13.94 13.63 15.29
N LYS A 223 14.77 13.20 14.32
CA LYS A 223 16.14 13.68 14.09
C LYS A 223 16.24 14.55 12.84
N LYS A 224 15.11 14.93 12.25
CA LYS A 224 15.10 15.74 11.04
C LYS A 224 15.58 17.16 11.38
N LYS A 225 16.60 17.65 10.68
CA LYS A 225 17.17 18.99 10.86
C LYS A 225 16.07 20.07 10.81
N GLY A 226 16.03 20.91 11.85
CA GLY A 226 15.02 21.95 12.05
C GLY A 226 13.64 21.44 12.52
N ARG A 227 13.51 20.13 12.81
CA ARG A 227 12.33 19.49 13.39
C ARG A 227 12.73 18.42 14.42
N GLU A 228 13.84 18.67 15.10
CA GLU A 228 14.31 17.79 16.16
C GLU A 228 13.30 17.78 17.30
N ALA A 229 12.96 16.58 17.77
CA ALA A 229 12.08 16.38 18.91
C ALA A 229 12.47 15.11 19.65
N PHE A 230 12.41 15.16 20.97
CA PHE A 230 12.73 14.04 21.83
C PHE A 230 11.90 14.05 23.11
N VAL A 231 11.90 12.90 23.80
CA VAL A 231 11.24 12.73 25.09
C VAL A 231 12.27 12.85 26.19
N VAL A 232 11.96 13.64 27.21
CA VAL A 232 12.72 13.73 28.47
C VAL A 232 11.98 12.93 29.52
N PRO A 233 12.55 11.81 30.01
CA PRO A 233 11.98 11.07 31.11
C PRO A 233 12.33 11.75 32.45
N GLU A 234 11.35 11.86 33.34
CA GLU A 234 11.51 12.37 34.69
C GLU A 234 11.00 11.34 35.71
N VAL A 235 11.82 10.94 36.66
CA VAL A 235 11.41 10.04 37.74
C VAL A 235 10.96 10.86 38.94
N ARG A 236 9.70 10.69 39.35
CA ARG A 236 9.12 11.33 40.54
C ARG A 236 8.43 10.28 41.38
N SER A 237 8.83 10.09 42.61
CA SER A 237 8.25 9.12 43.56
C SER A 237 8.13 7.70 42.99
N GLY A 238 9.14 7.25 42.23
CA GLY A 238 9.16 5.91 41.63
C GLY A 238 8.35 5.75 40.33
N GLN A 239 7.64 6.77 39.91
CA GLN A 239 6.93 6.82 38.64
C GLN A 239 7.70 7.63 37.60
N VAL A 240 7.61 7.22 36.34
CA VAL A 240 8.24 7.91 35.22
C VAL A 240 7.21 8.77 34.51
N PHE A 241 7.52 10.04 34.38
CA PHE A 241 6.76 11.03 33.59
C PHE A 241 7.57 11.39 32.35
N PHE A 242 6.89 11.79 31.31
CA PHE A 242 7.50 12.12 30.04
C PHE A 242 7.13 13.54 29.63
N ARG A 243 8.12 14.28 29.16
CA ARG A 243 7.96 15.60 28.57
C ARG A 243 8.56 15.60 27.16
N VAL A 244 7.89 16.21 26.21
CA VAL A 244 8.41 16.36 24.84
C VAL A 244 9.12 17.71 24.74
N GLU A 245 10.36 17.68 24.25
CA GLU A 245 11.14 18.87 23.93
C GLU A 245 11.49 18.92 22.45
N ARG A 246 11.73 20.12 21.93
CA ARG A 246 12.07 20.39 20.56
C ARG A 246 13.41 21.15 20.50
N GLY A 247 14.25 20.79 19.52
CA GLY A 247 15.59 21.34 19.37
C GLY A 247 16.60 20.76 20.37
N GLY A 248 17.87 20.74 20.02
CA GLY A 248 18.93 20.16 20.84
C GLY A 248 18.96 18.63 20.80
N GLU A 249 19.44 18.01 21.89
CA GLU A 249 19.60 16.57 22.02
C GLU A 249 18.98 16.06 23.32
N PRO A 250 18.50 14.81 23.35
CA PRO A 250 17.95 14.23 24.56
C PRO A 250 19.04 14.10 25.63
N PRO A 251 18.75 14.46 26.90
CA PRO A 251 19.71 14.42 27.98
C PRO A 251 20.14 13.01 28.37
N VAL A 252 19.39 12.00 27.93
CA VAL A 252 19.63 10.60 28.20
C VAL A 252 19.52 9.81 26.90
N GLU A 253 20.51 8.96 26.61
CA GLU A 253 20.36 7.92 25.60
C GLU A 253 19.28 6.90 26.00
N GLY A 254 18.94 5.97 25.14
CA GLY A 254 17.99 4.91 25.49
C GLY A 254 18.36 4.13 26.76
N THR A 255 17.40 3.47 27.34
CA THR A 255 17.54 2.64 28.54
C THR A 255 17.91 1.20 28.24
N VAL A 256 17.84 0.76 26.98
CA VAL A 256 18.16 -0.61 26.51
C VAL A 256 19.23 -0.60 25.42
N ASN A 257 20.19 -1.48 25.56
CA ASN A 257 21.18 -1.79 24.53
C ASN A 257 21.43 -3.31 24.45
N ARG A 258 22.41 -3.75 23.64
CA ARG A 258 22.76 -5.18 23.50
C ARG A 258 23.30 -5.83 24.79
N LYS A 259 23.74 -5.04 25.77
CA LYS A 259 24.30 -5.52 27.03
C LYS A 259 23.25 -5.62 28.15
N GLY A 260 22.06 -5.07 27.94
CA GLY A 260 20.99 -5.10 28.92
C GLY A 260 20.24 -3.76 29.05
N ALA A 261 19.50 -3.62 30.15
CA ALA A 261 18.78 -2.41 30.51
C ALA A 261 19.46 -1.66 31.65
N ARG A 262 19.39 -0.33 31.63
CA ARG A 262 19.83 0.54 32.74
C ARG A 262 18.64 1.34 33.28
N CYS A 263 18.66 1.62 34.58
CA CYS A 263 17.71 2.51 35.20
C CYS A 263 17.89 3.95 34.67
N LEU A 264 16.81 4.74 34.71
CA LEU A 264 16.82 6.17 34.41
C LEU A 264 17.54 6.96 35.49
#